data_b0d00e248eee35848f046a03b833f9cc
#
_entry.id   b0d00e248eee35848f046a03b833f9cc
#
_cell.length_a   1.000
_cell.length_b   1.000
_cell.length_c   1.000
_cell.angle_alpha   90.00
_cell.angle_beta   90.00
_cell.angle_gamma   90.00
#
_symmetry.space_group_name_H-M   'P 1'
#
loop_
_entity.id
_entity.type
_entity.pdbx_description
1 polymer ?
#
loop_
_entity_poly.entity_id
_entity_poly.type
_entity_poly.pdbx_seq_one_letter_code
_entity_poly.pdbx_strand_id
1 'polypeptide(L)'
;MYRKLSNGISWALHPFLLPLYMIGVLLTLTVFAHYPSGVKIYLLWVVALYAIIIPLLALGVLRSLGRISDYRIDDRRERLLPLLVGAVCYVLCAITIAKIPSAIFLRKFMIAAACCEVMCLAVSLYWKISLHLTAMGAVVALLVVMNIAGGRN
;
A
#
# COMPACT_ATOMS: atom_id res chain seq x y z
N MET A 1 16.84 -25.61 -0.41
CA MET A 1 16.28 -25.00 0.80
C MET A 1 16.23 -23.47 0.68
N TYR A 2 17.29 -22.78 0.33
CA TYR A 2 17.37 -21.31 0.18
C TYR A 2 16.37 -20.71 -0.84
N ARG A 3 16.06 -21.39 -1.93
CA ARG A 3 15.14 -20.93 -2.99
C ARG A 3 13.68 -20.87 -2.52
N LYS A 4 13.24 -21.76 -1.62
CA LYS A 4 11.90 -21.74 -1.01
C LYS A 4 11.78 -20.63 0.04
N LEU A 5 12.83 -20.42 0.83
CA LEU A 5 12.91 -19.32 1.81
C LEU A 5 12.92 -17.94 1.10
N SER A 6 13.71 -17.77 0.05
CA SER A 6 13.76 -16.55 -0.76
C SER A 6 12.40 -16.23 -1.37
N ASN A 7 11.70 -17.22 -1.93
CA ASN A 7 10.36 -17.04 -2.48
C ASN A 7 9.33 -16.69 -1.39
N GLY A 8 9.42 -17.31 -0.21
CA GLY A 8 8.52 -17.00 0.93
C GLY A 8 8.71 -15.58 1.44
N ILE A 9 9.96 -15.12 1.56
CA ILE A 9 10.30 -13.75 1.99
C ILE A 9 9.83 -12.72 0.94
N SER A 10 10.03 -13.00 -0.36
CA SER A 10 9.56 -12.13 -1.43
C SER A 10 8.03 -12.02 -1.48
N TRP A 11 7.32 -13.09 -1.11
CA TRP A 11 5.86 -13.07 -1.00
C TRP A 11 5.39 -12.28 0.23
N ALA A 12 6.01 -12.49 1.39
CA ALA A 12 5.70 -11.78 2.62
C ALA A 12 5.98 -10.27 2.55
N LEU A 13 7.04 -9.89 1.82
CA LEU A 13 7.42 -8.48 1.58
C LEU A 13 6.82 -7.92 0.29
N HIS A 14 5.75 -8.53 -0.24
CA HIS A 14 5.11 -8.02 -1.44
C HIS A 14 4.57 -6.60 -1.23
N PRO A 15 4.79 -5.65 -2.16
CA PRO A 15 4.40 -4.24 -1.97
C PRO A 15 2.92 -4.05 -1.62
N PHE A 16 2.03 -4.92 -2.09
CA PHE A 16 0.60 -4.88 -1.75
C PHE A 16 0.29 -5.23 -0.28
N LEU A 17 1.16 -5.98 0.40
CA LEU A 17 0.97 -6.32 1.81
C LEU A 17 1.53 -5.25 2.77
N LEU A 18 2.47 -4.43 2.30
CA LEU A 18 3.11 -3.40 3.12
C LEU A 18 2.12 -2.41 3.76
N PRO A 19 1.11 -1.86 3.05
CA PRO A 19 0.11 -1.00 3.68
C PRO A 19 -0.65 -1.69 4.81
N LEU A 20 -0.97 -2.98 4.66
CA LEU A 20 -1.67 -3.76 5.68
C LEU A 20 -0.80 -3.97 6.92
N TYR A 21 0.47 -4.31 6.75
CA TYR A 21 1.42 -4.43 7.86
C TYR A 21 1.58 -3.10 8.60
N MET A 22 1.72 -2.00 7.85
CA MET A 22 1.89 -0.67 8.44
C MET A 22 0.66 -0.26 9.23
N ILE A 23 -0.54 -0.54 8.75
CA ILE A 23 -1.77 -0.27 9.50
C ILE A 23 -1.89 -1.16 10.72
N GLY A 24 -1.53 -2.45 10.61
CA GLY A 24 -1.45 -3.34 11.76
C GLY A 24 -0.55 -2.76 12.86
N VAL A 25 0.65 -2.30 12.49
CA VAL A 25 1.60 -1.64 13.40
C VAL A 25 1.00 -0.35 13.97
N LEU A 26 0.41 0.49 13.14
CA LEU A 26 -0.23 1.74 13.58
C LEU A 26 -1.36 1.49 14.60
N LEU A 27 -2.21 0.50 14.35
CA LEU A 27 -3.36 0.19 15.19
C LEU A 27 -2.98 -0.50 16.51
N THR A 28 -1.80 -1.12 16.59
CA THR A 28 -1.36 -1.86 17.78
C THR A 28 -0.35 -1.10 18.64
N LEU A 29 0.56 -0.34 18.03
CA LEU A 29 1.73 0.23 18.70
C LEU A 29 1.67 1.75 18.90
N THR A 30 0.60 2.43 18.48
CA THR A 30 0.54 3.89 18.50
C THR A 30 -0.70 4.43 19.21
N VAL A 31 -0.95 5.74 19.05
CA VAL A 31 -2.12 6.46 19.54
C VAL A 31 -3.43 5.74 19.20
N PHE A 32 -3.46 4.97 18.13
CA PHE A 32 -4.61 4.16 17.71
C PHE A 32 -4.83 2.90 18.57
N ALA A 33 -3.88 2.53 19.42
CA ALA A 33 -4.03 1.38 20.32
C ALA A 33 -5.27 1.51 21.24
N HIS A 34 -5.67 2.73 21.55
CA HIS A 34 -6.82 3.04 22.41
C HIS A 34 -8.19 3.03 21.69
N TYR A 35 -8.21 2.83 20.35
CA TYR A 35 -9.47 2.77 19.63
C TYR A 35 -10.28 1.51 19.96
N PRO A 36 -11.62 1.60 19.97
CA PRO A 36 -12.50 0.43 20.10
C PRO A 36 -12.16 -0.64 19.05
N SER A 37 -12.20 -1.90 19.45
CA SER A 37 -11.86 -3.02 18.58
C SER A 37 -12.66 -3.05 17.28
N GLY A 38 -13.92 -2.64 17.32
CA GLY A 38 -14.77 -2.55 16.12
C GLY A 38 -14.24 -1.54 15.10
N VAL A 39 -13.74 -0.38 15.54
CA VAL A 39 -13.14 0.62 14.65
C VAL A 39 -11.83 0.11 14.05
N LYS A 40 -10.99 -0.54 14.85
CA LYS A 40 -9.74 -1.15 14.37
C LYS A 40 -10.00 -2.20 13.27
N ILE A 41 -10.94 -3.10 13.52
CA ILE A 41 -11.32 -4.16 12.58
C ILE A 41 -11.87 -3.53 11.29
N TYR A 42 -12.75 -2.54 11.40
CA TYR A 42 -13.29 -1.83 10.25
C TYR A 42 -12.19 -1.17 9.41
N LEU A 43 -11.27 -0.42 10.03
CA LEU A 43 -10.16 0.21 9.34
C LEU A 43 -9.25 -0.80 8.64
N LEU A 44 -8.97 -1.92 9.29
CA LEU A 44 -8.16 -3.01 8.75
C LEU A 44 -8.81 -3.63 7.51
N TRP A 45 -10.14 -3.88 7.58
CA TRP A 45 -10.91 -4.40 6.45
C TRP A 45 -10.98 -3.42 5.27
N VAL A 46 -11.23 -2.14 5.54
CA VAL A 46 -11.27 -1.11 4.50
C VAL A 46 -9.93 -1.05 3.77
N VAL A 47 -8.83 -1.04 4.50
CA VAL A 47 -7.51 -1.00 3.86
C VAL A 47 -7.18 -2.31 3.15
N ALA A 48 -7.48 -3.46 3.73
CA ALA A 48 -7.30 -4.75 3.05
C ALA A 48 -8.10 -4.80 1.74
N LEU A 49 -9.31 -4.29 1.73
CA LEU A 49 -10.16 -4.23 0.54
C LEU A 49 -9.51 -3.38 -0.57
N TYR A 50 -9.13 -2.14 -0.26
CA TYR A 50 -8.62 -1.20 -1.26
C TYR A 50 -7.13 -1.41 -1.61
N ALA A 51 -6.29 -1.84 -0.67
CA ALA A 51 -4.86 -2.01 -0.92
C ALA A 51 -4.49 -3.41 -1.43
N ILE A 52 -5.35 -4.43 -1.22
CA ILE A 52 -5.03 -5.80 -1.60
C ILE A 52 -6.11 -6.37 -2.52
N ILE A 53 -7.37 -6.46 -2.06
CA ILE A 53 -8.40 -7.23 -2.75
C ILE A 53 -8.72 -6.62 -4.11
N ILE A 54 -9.04 -5.33 -4.15
CA ILE A 54 -9.41 -4.64 -5.41
C ILE A 54 -8.23 -4.62 -6.38
N PRO A 55 -6.99 -4.23 -6.01
CA PRO A 55 -5.86 -4.28 -6.94
C PRO A 55 -5.56 -5.68 -7.47
N LEU A 56 -5.64 -6.74 -6.64
CA LEU A 56 -5.43 -8.11 -7.09
C LEU A 56 -6.51 -8.57 -8.08
N LEU A 57 -7.76 -8.24 -7.82
CA LEU A 57 -8.86 -8.51 -8.76
C LEU A 57 -8.66 -7.76 -10.08
N ALA A 58 -8.26 -6.48 -10.01
CA ALA A 58 -7.97 -5.69 -11.19
C ALA A 58 -6.80 -6.27 -12.01
N LEU A 59 -5.73 -6.74 -11.34
CA LEU A 59 -4.63 -7.45 -12.00
C LEU A 59 -5.12 -8.74 -12.69
N GLY A 60 -5.99 -9.49 -12.04
CA GLY A 60 -6.61 -10.69 -12.62
C GLY A 60 -7.41 -10.36 -13.88
N VAL A 61 -8.23 -9.30 -13.84
CA VAL A 61 -8.99 -8.81 -14.99
C VAL A 61 -8.07 -8.30 -16.10
N LEU A 62 -7.05 -7.50 -15.77
CA LEU A 62 -6.08 -7.00 -16.76
C LEU A 62 -5.34 -8.14 -17.46
N ARG A 63 -5.03 -9.21 -16.74
CA ARG A 63 -4.42 -10.40 -17.32
C ARG A 63 -5.39 -11.14 -18.23
N SER A 64 -6.64 -11.33 -17.83
CA SER A 64 -7.64 -12.01 -18.66
C SER A 64 -7.96 -11.23 -19.95
N LEU A 65 -7.80 -9.90 -19.93
CA LEU A 65 -7.92 -9.02 -21.08
C LEU A 65 -6.63 -8.97 -21.95
N GLY A 66 -5.59 -9.74 -21.61
CA GLY A 66 -4.32 -9.75 -22.35
C GLY A 66 -3.50 -8.46 -22.24
N ARG A 67 -3.80 -7.60 -21.26
CA ARG A 67 -3.07 -6.35 -21.02
C ARG A 67 -1.79 -6.54 -20.21
N ILE A 68 -1.64 -7.67 -19.55
CA ILE A 68 -0.47 -8.04 -18.74
C ILE A 68 -0.11 -9.48 -19.10
N SER A 69 1.18 -9.70 -19.44
CA SER A 69 1.68 -11.02 -19.82
C SER A 69 1.97 -11.90 -18.61
N ASP A 70 2.48 -11.33 -17.53
CA ASP A 70 2.78 -12.04 -16.27
C ASP A 70 2.51 -11.16 -15.04
N TYR A 71 2.19 -11.79 -13.89
CA TYR A 71 2.01 -11.09 -12.60
C TYR A 71 3.30 -10.43 -12.08
N ARG A 72 4.47 -10.81 -12.60
CA ARG A 72 5.75 -10.15 -12.28
C ARG A 72 5.87 -8.75 -12.87
N ILE A 73 5.09 -8.47 -13.93
CA ILE A 73 5.01 -7.17 -14.60
C ILE A 73 6.42 -6.61 -14.86
N ASP A 74 7.23 -7.37 -15.60
CA ASP A 74 8.62 -7.00 -15.90
C ASP A 74 8.72 -5.88 -16.93
N ASP A 75 7.72 -5.75 -17.81
CA ASP A 75 7.66 -4.65 -18.78
C ASP A 75 7.15 -3.38 -18.12
N ARG A 76 7.85 -2.26 -18.34
CA ARG A 76 7.46 -0.95 -17.79
C ARG A 76 6.09 -0.48 -18.28
N ARG A 77 5.71 -0.80 -19.51
CA ARG A 77 4.41 -0.40 -20.10
C ARG A 77 3.24 -1.13 -19.43
N GLU A 78 3.44 -2.39 -19.09
CA GLU A 78 2.43 -3.19 -18.39
C GLU A 78 2.20 -2.72 -16.94
N ARG A 79 3.17 -2.00 -16.32
CA ARG A 79 3.06 -1.45 -14.97
C ARG A 79 2.17 -0.22 -14.85
N LEU A 80 1.96 0.51 -15.94
CA LEU A 80 1.24 1.78 -15.89
C LEU A 80 -0.20 1.58 -15.42
N LEU A 81 -0.91 0.58 -15.94
CA LEU A 81 -2.28 0.30 -15.56
C LEU A 81 -2.42 -0.16 -14.10
N PRO A 82 -1.62 -1.14 -13.60
CA PRO A 82 -1.64 -1.51 -12.19
C PRO A 82 -1.33 -0.37 -11.23
N LEU A 83 -0.35 0.50 -11.53
CA LEU A 83 -0.03 1.67 -10.72
C LEU A 83 -1.17 2.68 -10.69
N LEU A 84 -1.82 2.91 -11.83
CA LEU A 84 -2.98 3.78 -11.90
C LEU A 84 -4.14 3.23 -11.05
N VAL A 85 -4.41 1.94 -11.16
CA VAL A 85 -5.44 1.27 -10.33
C VAL A 85 -5.11 1.38 -8.84
N GLY A 86 -3.85 1.15 -8.45
CA GLY A 86 -3.40 1.30 -7.07
C GLY A 86 -3.61 2.72 -6.55
N ALA A 87 -3.18 3.74 -7.30
CA ALA A 87 -3.36 5.14 -6.92
C ALA A 87 -4.85 5.48 -6.72
N VAL A 88 -5.73 5.06 -7.64
CA VAL A 88 -7.17 5.26 -7.50
C VAL A 88 -7.71 4.55 -6.27
N CYS A 89 -7.29 3.31 -6.02
CA CYS A 89 -7.70 2.55 -4.82
C CYS A 89 -7.29 3.24 -3.53
N TYR A 90 -6.08 3.80 -3.44
CA TYR A 90 -5.64 4.53 -2.25
C TYR A 90 -6.42 5.83 -2.03
N VAL A 91 -6.77 6.55 -3.10
CA VAL A 91 -7.63 7.73 -2.99
C VAL A 91 -9.04 7.33 -2.50
N LEU A 92 -9.63 6.29 -3.06
CA LEU A 92 -10.94 5.79 -2.65
C LEU A 92 -10.91 5.31 -1.18
N CYS A 93 -9.85 4.64 -0.77
CA CYS A 93 -9.61 4.26 0.62
C CYS A 93 -9.59 5.49 1.54
N ALA A 94 -8.85 6.53 1.17
CA ALA A 94 -8.77 7.78 1.92
C ALA A 94 -10.14 8.47 2.06
N ILE A 95 -10.94 8.46 1.00
CA ILE A 95 -12.32 9.01 1.00
C ILE A 95 -13.22 8.20 1.94
N THR A 96 -13.12 6.87 1.88
CA THR A 96 -13.92 5.98 2.74
C THR A 96 -13.58 6.18 4.22
N ILE A 97 -12.30 6.30 4.55
CA ILE A 97 -11.82 6.55 5.91
C ILE A 97 -12.16 7.97 6.39
N ALA A 98 -12.34 8.92 5.48
CA ALA A 98 -12.66 10.31 5.84
C ALA A 98 -13.96 10.46 6.65
N LYS A 99 -14.86 9.48 6.61
CA LYS A 99 -16.07 9.43 7.43
C LYS A 99 -15.81 9.20 8.92
N ILE A 100 -14.57 8.81 9.28
CA ILE A 100 -14.16 8.60 10.67
C ILE A 100 -13.23 9.74 11.08
N PRO A 101 -13.71 10.73 11.86
CA PRO A 101 -12.91 11.90 12.24
C PRO A 101 -11.62 11.57 12.97
N SER A 102 -11.65 10.52 13.79
CA SER A 102 -10.49 10.06 14.54
C SER A 102 -9.39 9.44 13.68
N ALA A 103 -9.69 8.96 12.44
CA ALA A 103 -8.75 8.32 11.55
C ALA A 103 -8.01 9.30 10.59
N ILE A 104 -7.89 10.58 10.98
CA ILE A 104 -7.29 11.64 10.12
C ILE A 104 -5.85 11.34 9.71
N PHE A 105 -5.06 10.73 10.59
CA PHE A 105 -3.68 10.32 10.30
C PHE A 105 -3.65 9.23 9.22
N LEU A 106 -4.49 8.21 9.38
CA LEU A 106 -4.59 7.11 8.42
C LEU A 106 -5.04 7.61 7.04
N ARG A 107 -6.00 8.55 7.01
CA ARG A 107 -6.41 9.22 5.77
C ARG A 107 -5.26 9.93 5.09
N LYS A 108 -4.48 10.73 5.85
CA LYS A 108 -3.29 11.42 5.32
C LYS A 108 -2.25 10.44 4.81
N PHE A 109 -2.05 9.31 5.50
CA PHE A 109 -1.16 8.25 5.07
C PHE A 109 -1.60 7.64 3.72
N MET A 110 -2.88 7.35 3.54
CA MET A 110 -3.40 6.80 2.29
C MET A 110 -3.29 7.80 1.13
N ILE A 111 -3.48 9.09 1.39
CA ILE A 111 -3.26 10.15 0.38
C ILE A 111 -1.77 10.22 0.00
N ALA A 112 -0.87 10.17 0.98
CA ALA A 112 0.57 10.14 0.70
C ALA A 112 0.97 8.92 -0.12
N ALA A 113 0.40 7.75 0.16
CA ALA A 113 0.62 6.53 -0.63
C ALA A 113 0.12 6.70 -2.07
N ALA A 114 -1.06 7.30 -2.28
CA ALA A 114 -1.58 7.61 -3.60
C ALA A 114 -0.65 8.57 -4.38
N CYS A 115 -0.16 9.63 -3.71
CA CYS A 115 0.80 10.55 -4.32
C CYS A 115 2.11 9.84 -4.69
N CYS A 116 2.60 8.96 -3.83
CA CYS A 116 3.80 8.16 -4.11
C CYS A 116 3.60 7.27 -5.33
N GLU A 117 2.44 6.60 -5.47
CA GLU A 117 2.14 5.78 -6.65
C GLU A 117 2.03 6.61 -7.93
N VAL A 118 1.41 7.79 -7.88
CA VAL A 118 1.36 8.72 -9.02
C VAL A 118 2.76 9.15 -9.44
N MET A 119 3.64 9.44 -8.48
CA MET A 119 5.05 9.74 -8.78
C MET A 119 5.76 8.53 -9.40
N CYS A 120 5.54 7.32 -8.87
CA CYS A 120 6.06 6.09 -9.45
C CYS A 120 5.56 5.88 -10.88
N LEU A 121 4.29 6.18 -11.14
CA LEU A 121 3.69 6.14 -12.47
C LEU A 121 4.42 7.11 -13.42
N ALA A 122 4.57 8.37 -13.01
CA ALA A 122 5.26 9.39 -13.82
C ALA A 122 6.71 9.02 -14.13
N VAL A 123 7.46 8.51 -13.13
CA VAL A 123 8.85 8.06 -13.35
C VAL A 123 8.91 6.81 -14.21
N SER A 124 7.96 5.88 -14.06
CA SER A 124 7.90 4.65 -14.86
C SER A 124 7.64 4.87 -16.34
N LEU A 125 7.13 6.05 -16.72
CA LEU A 125 7.01 6.45 -18.14
C LEU A 125 8.39 6.57 -18.81
N TYR A 126 9.41 7.00 -18.06
CA TYR A 126 10.76 7.28 -18.58
C TYR A 126 11.77 6.24 -18.15
N TRP A 127 11.73 5.78 -16.90
CA TRP A 127 12.71 4.86 -16.31
C TRP A 127 12.06 3.66 -15.64
N LYS A 128 12.75 2.51 -15.68
CA LYS A 128 12.38 1.31 -14.94
C LYS A 128 12.79 1.47 -13.47
N ILE A 129 11.84 1.73 -12.58
CA ILE A 129 12.06 1.82 -11.14
C ILE A 129 11.69 0.52 -10.42
N SER A 130 12.27 0.29 -9.24
CA SER A 130 11.88 -0.81 -8.36
C SER A 130 10.76 -0.38 -7.44
N LEU A 131 9.53 -0.84 -7.72
CA LEU A 131 8.35 -0.56 -6.88
C LEU A 131 8.54 -1.10 -5.45
N HIS A 132 9.26 -2.21 -5.30
CA HIS A 132 9.56 -2.80 -4.00
C HIS A 132 10.45 -1.89 -3.15
N LEU A 133 11.52 -1.34 -3.73
CA LEU A 133 12.40 -0.39 -3.06
C LEU A 133 11.65 0.90 -2.68
N THR A 134 10.79 1.39 -3.55
CA THR A 134 9.97 2.59 -3.27
C THR A 134 9.01 2.33 -2.10
N ALA A 135 8.35 1.19 -2.08
CA ALA A 135 7.45 0.82 -0.99
C ALA A 135 8.20 0.66 0.35
N MET A 136 9.39 0.04 0.34
CA MET A 136 10.24 -0.05 1.53
C MET A 136 10.72 1.32 2.02
N GLY A 137 11.08 2.22 1.10
CA GLY A 137 11.43 3.59 1.42
C GLY A 137 10.28 4.36 2.09
N ALA A 138 9.04 4.17 1.61
CA ALA A 138 7.85 4.76 2.21
C ALA A 138 7.61 4.24 3.65
N VAL A 139 7.85 2.95 3.90
CA VAL A 139 7.76 2.35 5.25
C VAL A 139 8.78 2.99 6.19
N VAL A 140 10.03 3.10 5.76
CA VAL A 140 11.10 3.73 6.57
C VAL A 140 10.75 5.20 6.87
N ALA A 141 10.31 5.95 5.86
CA ALA A 141 9.90 7.34 6.04
C ALA A 141 8.76 7.48 7.05
N LEU A 142 7.76 6.60 6.98
CA LEU A 142 6.65 6.59 7.94
C LEU A 142 7.14 6.32 9.37
N LEU A 143 7.99 5.32 9.57
CA LEU A 143 8.55 5.00 10.90
C LEU A 143 9.37 6.16 11.46
N VAL A 144 10.16 6.84 10.64
CA VAL A 144 10.92 8.03 11.05
C VAL A 144 9.97 9.16 11.45
N VAL A 145 8.95 9.46 10.66
CA VAL A 145 7.95 10.49 10.98
C VAL A 145 7.24 10.17 12.30
N MET A 146 6.88 8.91 12.52
CA MET A 146 6.24 8.48 13.76
C MET A 146 7.15 8.61 14.97
N ASN A 147 8.43 8.28 14.83
CA ASN A 147 9.43 8.42 15.90
C ASN A 147 9.59 9.90 16.28
N ILE A 148 9.72 10.78 15.30
CA ILE A 148 9.83 12.24 15.53
C ILE A 148 8.55 12.79 16.17
N ALA A 149 7.38 12.34 15.74
CA ALA A 149 6.10 12.78 16.29
C ALA A 149 5.85 12.23 17.70
N GLY A 150 6.25 10.97 17.97
CA GLY A 150 6.12 10.33 19.28
C GLY A 150 7.13 10.79 20.32
N GLY A 151 8.32 11.23 19.91
CA GLY A 151 9.37 11.76 20.80
C GLY A 151 9.18 13.21 21.24
N ARG A 152 8.07 13.85 20.82
CA ARG A 152 7.72 15.25 21.17
C ARG A 152 6.74 15.38 22.33
N ASN A 153 6.37 14.27 23.00
CA ASN A 153 5.47 14.27 24.16
C ASN A 153 6.26 14.00 25.44
#